data_98b2d733227faa1427f39b4d4747db85
#
_entry.id   98b2d733227faa1427f39b4d4747db85
#
_cell.length_a   1.000
_cell.length_b   1.000
_cell.length_c   1.000
_cell.angle_alpha   90.00
_cell.angle_beta   90.00
_cell.angle_gamma   90.00
#
_symmetry.space_group_name_H-M   'P 1'
#
loop_
_entity.id
_entity.type
_entity.pdbx_description
1 polymer ?
#
loop_
_entity_poly.entity_id
_entity_poly.type
_entity_poly.pdbx_seq_one_letter_code
_entity_poly.pdbx_strand_id
1 'polypeptide(L)'
;MAELPKPTAARLGKPSWRDSRLVVGVVLVLLSMTVGAKAIAAADDTVPMYAAAASLVPGQPVTQRDVRRVDVQLGANRRSYLAADHDIAPGTFALRDVRPGELLPRSALGTRDAVEPNPVPVPVDGGGAMPLAAGP
;
A
#
# COMPACT_ATOMS: atom_id res chain seq x y z
N MET A 1 -58.81 -5.90 -63.75
CA MET A 1 -58.56 -5.90 -62.28
C MET A 1 -57.13 -6.27 -62.05
N ALA A 2 -56.32 -5.32 -61.59
CA ALA A 2 -54.91 -5.53 -61.30
C ALA A 2 -54.81 -6.24 -59.92
N GLU A 3 -54.32 -7.45 -59.92
CA GLU A 3 -54.08 -8.21 -58.71
C GLU A 3 -52.81 -7.69 -58.05
N LEU A 4 -52.97 -7.08 -56.87
CA LEU A 4 -51.88 -6.56 -56.04
C LEU A 4 -51.04 -7.74 -55.49
N PRO A 5 -49.71 -7.74 -55.67
CA PRO A 5 -48.88 -8.79 -55.13
C PRO A 5 -48.94 -8.79 -53.60
N LYS A 6 -49.32 -9.88 -53.00
CA LYS A 6 -49.32 -10.07 -51.54
C LYS A 6 -47.88 -9.98 -51.04
N PRO A 7 -47.59 -9.15 -50.02
CA PRO A 7 -46.29 -9.11 -49.42
C PRO A 7 -46.03 -10.46 -48.74
N THR A 8 -45.07 -11.20 -49.22
CA THR A 8 -44.54 -12.37 -48.54
C THR A 8 -43.80 -11.91 -47.29
N ALA A 9 -44.44 -12.06 -46.13
CA ALA A 9 -43.77 -11.87 -44.85
C ALA A 9 -42.63 -12.85 -44.77
N ALA A 10 -41.40 -12.36 -44.79
CA ALA A 10 -40.21 -13.14 -44.51
C ALA A 10 -40.32 -13.66 -43.08
N ARG A 11 -40.56 -14.94 -42.93
CA ARG A 11 -40.50 -15.59 -41.60
C ARG A 11 -39.08 -15.45 -41.10
N LEU A 12 -38.90 -14.64 -40.05
CA LEU A 12 -37.68 -14.63 -39.27
C LEU A 12 -37.45 -16.09 -38.81
N GLY A 13 -36.43 -16.70 -39.36
CA GLY A 13 -36.02 -18.05 -38.96
C GLY A 13 -35.73 -18.05 -37.45
N LYS A 14 -36.27 -19.06 -36.76
CA LYS A 14 -36.00 -19.24 -35.33
C LYS A 14 -34.48 -19.29 -35.14
N PRO A 15 -33.91 -18.50 -34.20
CA PRO A 15 -32.48 -18.56 -33.95
C PRO A 15 -32.09 -20.00 -33.59
N SER A 16 -31.28 -20.59 -34.40
CA SER A 16 -30.75 -21.94 -34.15
C SER A 16 -29.66 -21.78 -33.08
N TRP A 17 -29.75 -22.55 -32.01
CA TRP A 17 -28.69 -22.63 -30.97
C TRP A 17 -27.32 -23.02 -31.55
N ARG A 18 -27.25 -23.42 -32.79
CA ARG A 18 -26.05 -23.75 -33.55
C ARG A 18 -25.59 -22.62 -34.47
N ASP A 19 -26.20 -21.44 -34.35
CA ASP A 19 -25.73 -20.29 -35.10
C ASP A 19 -24.38 -19.85 -34.54
N SER A 20 -23.33 -19.97 -35.35
CA SER A 20 -21.96 -19.59 -34.95
C SER A 20 -21.87 -18.15 -34.44
N ARG A 21 -22.72 -17.28 -34.93
CA ARG A 21 -22.79 -15.88 -34.45
C ARG A 21 -23.28 -15.79 -33.01
N LEU A 22 -24.27 -16.61 -32.63
CA LEU A 22 -24.76 -16.66 -31.26
C LEU A 22 -23.68 -17.22 -30.32
N VAL A 23 -23.02 -18.31 -30.74
CA VAL A 23 -21.94 -18.91 -29.96
C VAL A 23 -20.80 -17.90 -29.75
N VAL A 24 -20.35 -17.21 -30.81
CA VAL A 24 -19.32 -16.17 -30.73
C VAL A 24 -19.77 -15.04 -29.82
N GLY A 25 -21.03 -14.58 -29.90
CA GLY A 25 -21.56 -13.54 -29.03
C GLY A 25 -21.53 -13.94 -27.54
N VAL A 26 -21.97 -15.16 -27.23
CA VAL A 26 -21.94 -15.68 -25.85
C VAL A 26 -20.51 -15.80 -25.34
N VAL A 27 -19.59 -16.33 -26.15
CA VAL A 27 -18.17 -16.43 -25.77
C VAL A 27 -17.57 -15.07 -25.48
N LEU A 28 -17.84 -14.05 -26.32
CA LEU A 28 -17.35 -12.69 -26.09
C LEU A 28 -17.91 -12.08 -24.81
N VAL A 29 -19.20 -12.30 -24.50
CA VAL A 29 -19.81 -11.83 -23.24
C VAL A 29 -19.13 -12.49 -22.04
N LEU A 30 -18.96 -13.82 -22.06
CA LEU A 30 -18.29 -14.54 -20.97
C LEU A 30 -16.84 -14.09 -20.79
N LEU A 31 -16.12 -13.88 -21.90
CA LEU A 31 -14.75 -13.37 -21.85
C LEU A 31 -14.70 -11.97 -21.24
N SER A 32 -15.59 -11.07 -21.65
CA SER A 32 -15.69 -9.72 -21.09
C SER A 32 -16.01 -9.72 -19.60
N MET A 33 -16.94 -10.58 -19.16
CA MET A 33 -17.25 -10.76 -17.74
C MET A 33 -16.03 -11.24 -16.94
N THR A 34 -15.30 -12.21 -17.48
CA THR A 34 -14.11 -12.76 -16.82
C THR A 34 -13.01 -11.72 -16.69
N VAL A 35 -12.75 -10.97 -17.78
CA VAL A 35 -11.75 -9.88 -17.77
C VAL A 35 -12.17 -8.76 -16.81
N GLY A 36 -13.44 -8.35 -16.84
CA GLY A 36 -13.99 -7.33 -15.96
C GLY A 36 -13.91 -7.75 -14.48
N ALA A 37 -14.28 -8.97 -14.14
CA ALA A 37 -14.18 -9.50 -12.79
C ALA A 37 -12.72 -9.55 -12.29
N LYS A 38 -11.78 -9.94 -13.14
CA LYS A 38 -10.35 -9.92 -12.81
C LYS A 38 -9.82 -8.49 -12.60
N ALA A 39 -10.25 -7.53 -13.41
CA ALA A 39 -9.86 -6.13 -13.25
C ALA A 39 -10.37 -5.54 -11.93
N ILE A 40 -11.62 -5.85 -11.55
CA ILE A 40 -12.19 -5.43 -10.26
C ILE A 40 -11.44 -6.09 -9.10
N ALA A 41 -11.21 -7.40 -9.16
CA ALA A 41 -10.48 -8.11 -8.11
C ALA A 41 -9.04 -7.59 -7.93
N ALA A 42 -8.38 -7.16 -9.01
CA ALA A 42 -7.06 -6.53 -8.93
C ALA A 42 -7.10 -5.10 -8.37
N ALA A 43 -8.24 -4.40 -8.50
CA ALA A 43 -8.44 -3.09 -7.89
C ALA A 43 -8.70 -3.16 -6.38
N ASP A 44 -9.23 -4.27 -5.89
CA ASP A 44 -9.53 -4.52 -4.47
C ASP A 44 -8.35 -5.13 -3.70
N ASP A 45 -7.13 -5.17 -4.28
CA ASP A 45 -5.93 -5.71 -3.63
C ASP A 45 -5.40 -4.76 -2.55
N THR A 46 -6.24 -4.53 -1.54
CA THR A 46 -5.90 -3.77 -0.35
C THR A 46 -5.22 -4.66 0.68
N VAL A 47 -4.22 -4.12 1.34
CA VAL A 47 -3.51 -4.80 2.43
C VAL A 47 -3.68 -4.00 3.72
N PRO A 48 -3.87 -4.68 4.86
CA PRO A 48 -3.96 -4.02 6.14
C PRO A 48 -2.58 -3.52 6.56
N MET A 49 -2.50 -2.22 6.84
CA MET A 49 -1.30 -1.54 7.31
C MET A 49 -1.59 -0.78 8.60
N TYR A 50 -0.54 -0.49 9.37
CA TYR A 50 -0.65 0.38 10.51
C TYR A 50 -0.48 1.84 10.11
N ALA A 51 -1.39 2.69 10.60
CA ALA A 51 -1.26 4.13 10.57
C ALA A 51 -1.21 4.67 12.00
N ALA A 52 -0.53 5.78 12.21
CA ALA A 52 -0.49 6.43 13.50
C ALA A 52 -1.89 6.91 13.89
N ALA A 53 -2.36 6.53 15.06
CA ALA A 53 -3.60 7.03 15.65
C ALA A 53 -3.41 8.40 16.29
N ALA A 54 -2.21 8.66 16.83
CA ALA A 54 -1.79 9.89 17.45
C ALA A 54 -0.40 10.30 16.91
N SER A 55 0.03 11.50 17.24
CA SER A 55 1.39 11.96 16.93
C SER A 55 2.41 11.12 17.70
N LEU A 56 3.40 10.58 17.01
CA LEU A 56 4.54 9.88 17.59
C LEU A 56 5.77 10.77 17.50
N VAL A 57 6.52 10.85 18.57
CA VAL A 57 7.79 11.60 18.63
C VAL A 57 8.96 10.65 18.78
N PRO A 58 10.17 11.04 18.33
CA PRO A 58 11.36 10.21 18.47
C PRO A 58 11.61 9.81 19.93
N GLY A 59 11.92 8.50 20.13
CA GLY A 59 12.14 7.96 21.48
C GLY A 59 10.88 7.53 22.22
N GLN A 60 9.70 7.77 21.66
CA GLN A 60 8.44 7.33 22.26
C GLN A 60 8.24 5.83 22.00
N PRO A 61 7.88 5.04 23.03
CA PRO A 61 7.48 3.65 22.82
C PRO A 61 6.17 3.60 22.03
N VAL A 62 6.14 2.77 20.99
CA VAL A 62 4.96 2.58 20.14
C VAL A 62 4.21 1.35 20.61
N THR A 63 2.96 1.54 20.96
CA THR A 63 2.07 0.48 21.44
C THR A 63 0.88 0.30 20.48
N GLN A 64 0.11 -0.76 20.67
CA GLN A 64 -1.09 -1.02 19.88
C GLN A 64 -2.14 0.10 19.98
N ARG A 65 -2.11 0.93 21.03
CA ARG A 65 -3.02 2.06 21.22
C ARG A 65 -2.66 3.28 20.37
N ASP A 66 -1.39 3.39 19.99
CA ASP A 66 -0.85 4.51 19.24
C ASP A 66 -1.04 4.35 17.75
N VAL A 67 -1.54 3.18 17.33
CA VAL A 67 -1.73 2.82 15.93
C VAL A 67 -3.16 2.37 15.66
N ARG A 68 -3.57 2.50 14.42
CA ARG A 68 -4.83 1.97 13.91
C ARG A 68 -4.59 1.18 12.63
N ARG A 69 -5.39 0.16 12.44
CA ARG A 69 -5.41 -0.63 11.22
C ARG A 69 -6.16 0.12 10.13
N VAL A 70 -5.57 0.21 8.95
CA VAL A 70 -6.17 0.80 7.75
C VAL A 70 -5.88 -0.11 6.56
N ASP A 71 -6.88 -0.28 5.70
CA ASP A 71 -6.72 -1.04 4.46
C ASP A 71 -6.31 -0.07 3.36
N VAL A 72 -5.15 -0.30 2.75
CA VAL A 72 -4.57 0.57 1.73
C VAL A 72 -4.03 -0.23 0.56
N GLN A 73 -4.07 0.39 -0.60
CA GLN A 73 -3.50 -0.18 -1.82
C GLN A 73 -2.11 0.43 -2.04
N LEU A 74 -1.07 -0.33 -1.74
CA LEU A 74 0.33 0.13 -1.81
C LEU A 74 1.12 -0.52 -2.95
N GLY A 75 0.57 -1.53 -3.61
CA GLY A 75 1.27 -2.26 -4.66
C GLY A 75 2.65 -2.78 -4.19
N ALA A 76 3.69 -2.49 -4.96
CA ALA A 76 5.05 -2.92 -4.65
C ALA A 76 5.65 -2.26 -3.40
N ASN A 77 5.16 -1.09 -3.00
CA ASN A 77 5.70 -0.32 -1.87
C ASN A 77 5.27 -0.85 -0.49
N ARG A 78 4.39 -1.84 -0.43
CA ARG A 78 3.89 -2.41 0.83
C ARG A 78 5.00 -2.86 1.80
N ARG A 79 6.15 -3.29 1.27
CA ARG A 79 7.29 -3.76 2.08
C ARG A 79 7.96 -2.65 2.91
N SER A 80 7.80 -1.40 2.52
CA SER A 80 8.36 -0.24 3.22
C SER A 80 7.56 0.16 4.45
N TYR A 81 6.33 -0.33 4.59
CA TYR A 81 5.43 -0.01 5.67
C TYR A 81 5.19 -1.19 6.61
N LEU A 82 4.74 -0.90 7.82
CA LEU A 82 4.43 -1.92 8.80
C LEU A 82 3.05 -2.52 8.51
N ALA A 83 3.05 -3.81 8.17
CA ALA A 83 1.81 -4.56 7.95
C ALA A 83 1.08 -4.77 9.28
N ALA A 84 -0.25 -4.70 9.25
CA ALA A 84 -1.11 -4.92 10.41
C ALA A 84 -1.61 -6.37 10.50
N ASP A 85 -0.79 -7.30 10.09
CA ASP A 85 -1.00 -8.76 10.19
C ASP A 85 -0.58 -9.32 11.55
N HIS A 86 0.32 -8.61 12.25
CA HIS A 86 0.81 -8.94 13.59
C HIS A 86 0.75 -7.73 14.50
N ASP A 87 0.68 -7.99 15.81
CA ASP A 87 0.76 -6.94 16.82
C ASP A 87 2.14 -6.28 16.83
N ILE A 88 2.19 -5.04 17.29
CA ILE A 88 3.45 -4.32 17.46
C ILE A 88 4.30 -5.02 18.50
N ALA A 89 5.53 -5.36 18.13
CA ALA A 89 6.47 -6.02 19.04
C ALA A 89 6.76 -5.12 20.25
N PRO A 90 6.78 -5.70 21.48
CA PRO A 90 7.19 -4.96 22.65
C PRO A 90 8.62 -4.43 22.50
N GLY A 91 8.86 -3.21 22.96
CA GLY A 91 10.18 -2.57 22.81
C GLY A 91 10.39 -1.89 21.45
N THR A 92 9.33 -1.66 20.70
CA THR A 92 9.35 -0.83 19.49
C THR A 92 9.26 0.65 19.87
N PHE A 93 10.15 1.47 19.33
CA PHE A 93 10.20 2.92 19.54
C PHE A 93 10.11 3.65 18.21
N ALA A 94 9.53 4.88 18.25
CA ALA A 94 9.58 5.78 17.12
C ALA A 94 10.98 6.37 16.99
N LEU A 95 11.55 6.36 15.79
CA LEU A 95 12.86 6.95 15.48
C LEU A 95 12.75 8.36 14.92
N ARG A 96 11.57 8.75 14.43
CA ARG A 96 11.25 10.07 13.91
C ARG A 96 9.81 10.45 14.22
N ASP A 97 9.49 11.72 13.99
CA ASP A 97 8.10 12.17 14.05
C ASP A 97 7.22 11.47 13.02
N VAL A 98 6.06 10.97 13.46
CA VAL A 98 5.01 10.44 12.62
C VAL A 98 3.71 11.14 12.95
N ARG A 99 3.06 11.69 11.95
CA ARG A 99 1.81 12.44 12.11
C ARG A 99 0.60 11.52 12.27
N PRO A 100 -0.45 11.96 12.96
CA PRO A 100 -1.72 11.22 13.01
C PRO A 100 -2.24 10.95 11.59
N GLY A 101 -2.63 9.70 11.31
CA GLY A 101 -3.10 9.27 10.00
C GLY A 101 -2.01 8.88 9.00
N GLU A 102 -0.73 9.15 9.29
CA GLU A 102 0.39 8.71 8.48
C GLU A 102 0.59 7.20 8.60
N LEU A 103 0.81 6.50 7.47
CA LEU A 103 1.20 5.09 7.51
C LEU A 103 2.56 4.94 8.17
N LEU A 104 2.72 3.92 9.00
CA LEU A 104 3.99 3.68 9.71
C LEU A 104 5.03 3.05 8.78
N PRO A 105 6.07 3.80 8.36
CA PRO A 105 7.18 3.20 7.64
C PRO A 105 8.01 2.35 8.61
N ARG A 106 8.51 1.22 8.15
CA ARG A 106 9.44 0.39 8.94
C ARG A 106 10.69 1.16 9.36
N SER A 107 11.14 2.10 8.53
CA SER A 107 12.30 2.96 8.83
C SER A 107 12.06 4.00 9.94
N ALA A 108 10.79 4.26 10.29
CA ALA A 108 10.45 5.15 11.41
C ALA A 108 10.37 4.43 12.76
N LEU A 109 10.59 3.12 12.77
CA LEU A 109 10.50 2.28 13.94
C LEU A 109 11.84 1.57 14.19
N GLY A 110 12.17 1.37 15.44
CA GLY A 110 13.38 0.68 15.85
C GLY A 110 13.31 0.18 17.28
N THR A 111 14.40 -0.42 17.71
CA THR A 111 14.61 -0.82 19.10
C THR A 111 15.22 0.33 19.90
N ARG A 112 15.28 0.18 21.22
CA ARG A 112 15.84 1.20 22.10
C ARG A 112 17.28 1.59 21.75
N ASP A 113 18.09 0.62 21.32
CA ASP A 113 19.48 0.83 20.92
C ASP A 113 19.63 1.73 19.69
N ALA A 114 18.59 1.79 18.85
CA ALA A 114 18.56 2.67 17.68
C ALA A 114 18.14 4.12 18.03
N VAL A 115 17.51 4.31 19.19
CA VAL A 115 17.07 5.63 19.69
C VAL A 115 18.18 6.31 20.48
N GLU A 116 18.98 5.55 21.23
CA GLU A 116 20.12 6.11 21.94
C GLU A 116 21.24 6.37 20.93
N PRO A 117 21.63 7.65 20.72
CA PRO A 117 22.79 7.92 19.90
C PRO A 117 23.99 7.27 20.56
N ASN A 118 24.56 6.28 19.88
CA ASN A 118 25.86 5.70 20.29
C ASN A 118 26.84 6.86 20.44
N PRO A 119 27.35 7.18 21.64
CA PRO A 119 28.29 8.25 21.81
C PRO A 119 29.57 7.87 21.06
N VAL A 120 29.70 8.34 19.83
CA VAL A 120 30.97 8.26 19.11
C VAL A 120 31.93 9.12 19.93
N PRO A 121 32.96 8.55 20.59
CA PRO A 121 33.94 9.33 21.27
C PRO A 121 34.66 10.17 20.20
N VAL A 122 34.31 11.45 20.11
CA VAL A 122 35.08 12.38 19.32
C VAL A 122 36.36 12.60 20.12
N PRO A 123 37.52 12.13 19.63
CA PRO A 123 38.78 12.50 20.28
C PRO A 123 38.90 14.04 20.16
N VAL A 124 38.62 14.73 21.27
CA VAL A 124 39.02 16.11 21.41
C VAL A 124 40.54 16.04 21.55
N ASP A 125 41.24 16.24 20.41
CA ASP A 125 42.66 16.57 20.46
C ASP A 125 42.72 17.83 21.28
N GLY A 126 43.14 17.67 22.53
CA GLY A 126 43.48 18.75 23.42
C GLY A 126 44.58 19.54 22.71
N GLY A 127 44.13 20.60 22.03
CA GLY A 127 45.02 21.55 21.43
C GLY A 127 46.02 21.96 22.49
N GLY A 128 47.29 21.63 22.24
CA GLY A 128 48.37 21.87 23.15
C GLY A 128 48.32 23.31 23.64
N ALA A 129 48.16 23.48 24.93
CA ALA A 129 48.48 24.70 25.59
C ALA A 129 49.95 24.98 25.29
N MET A 130 50.24 25.89 24.39
CA MET A 130 51.58 26.45 24.25
C MET A 130 51.93 27.12 25.59
N PRO A 131 53.01 26.72 26.28
CA PRO A 131 53.48 27.47 27.41
C PRO A 131 54.02 28.81 26.91
N LEU A 132 53.36 29.89 27.31
CA LEU A 132 53.92 31.22 27.18
C LEU A 132 55.25 31.25 27.98
N ALA A 133 56.38 31.24 27.25
CA ALA A 133 57.69 31.50 27.84
C ALA A 133 57.67 32.93 28.29
N ALA A 134 57.68 33.17 29.63
CA ALA A 134 58.02 34.42 30.21
C ALA A 134 59.50 34.64 29.94
N GLY A 135 59.81 35.56 29.06
CA GLY A 135 61.18 36.12 28.94
C GLY A 135 61.52 37.11 30.08
N PRO A 136 62.77 37.26 30.36
CA PRO A 136 63.24 38.06 31.48
C PRO A 136 62.94 39.56 31.32
#